data_c0d14a7bb7c749d489c902f5ed72e792
#
_entry.id   c0d14a7bb7c749d489c902f5ed72e792
#
_cell.length_a   1.000
_cell.length_b   1.000
_cell.length_c   1.000
_cell.angle_alpha   90.00
_cell.angle_beta   90.00
_cell.angle_gamma   90.00
#
_symmetry.space_group_name_H-M   'P 1'
#
loop_
_entity.id
_entity.type
_entity.pdbx_description
1 polymer ?
#
loop_
_entity_poly.entity_id
_entity_poly.type
_entity_poly.pdbx_seq_one_letter_code
_entity_poly.pdbx_strand_id
1 'polypeptide(L)'
;MQASRPQGFKIVAMTNSVTPDDLSREVYGVLGIPVDAVDMAAVLGRIQAAVAAGVPFLISTANLNFLVTSKSDEEFRESLLRSDLCTADGMPIVWIARLLGVPVKGRIAGSDIFEAIKSAKNKLRLKVFLFGGAEGAAAAACSKLNAEAGGMTCSGSYYPGFGTLDDMSTDETLSIINSSNANFLAAALGAKKGQAWLLRNHHRLRVPVRVHLGATINFQAGTVTRAPARMRKWGLEWLWRIKEEPQLWRRYWGDGLVLLELVLTRVIPLLILARWNRLRWGGKPLNLLIKRTEDHKSVILSINVAAIVQNVGNALAYFQDAVATAKDIVINFTDTRLIDARFLGLLIMLNKTLKRQQLHLTFTGISPRIARIFRLHGFGFLLCS
;
A
#
# COMPACT_ATOMS: atom_id res chain seq x y z
N MET A 1 52.48 28.05 -8.96
CA MET A 1 51.28 27.48 -9.55
C MET A 1 51.09 26.09 -8.96
N GLN A 2 50.35 25.99 -7.89
CA GLN A 2 49.96 24.70 -7.26
C GLN A 2 48.55 24.34 -7.66
N ALA A 3 48.41 23.21 -8.34
CA ALA A 3 47.12 22.69 -8.77
C ALA A 3 46.41 22.06 -7.59
N SER A 4 45.20 22.53 -7.27
CA SER A 4 44.31 21.99 -6.26
C SER A 4 43.72 20.66 -6.73
N ARG A 5 43.88 19.62 -5.93
CA ARG A 5 43.21 18.29 -6.07
C ARG A 5 41.72 18.41 -5.77
N PRO A 6 40.85 17.73 -6.52
CA PRO A 6 39.44 17.70 -6.22
C PRO A 6 39.17 16.82 -4.97
N GLN A 7 38.35 17.31 -4.06
CA GLN A 7 37.87 16.60 -2.87
C GLN A 7 37.04 15.38 -3.27
N GLY A 8 37.48 14.21 -2.80
CA GLY A 8 36.77 12.95 -3.00
C GLY A 8 35.39 12.95 -2.31
N PHE A 9 34.38 12.62 -3.05
CA PHE A 9 33.06 12.27 -2.52
C PHE A 9 33.21 11.08 -1.57
N LYS A 10 32.95 11.28 -0.27
CA LYS A 10 32.77 10.20 0.70
C LYS A 10 31.49 9.46 0.32
N ILE A 11 31.65 8.25 -0.18
CA ILE A 11 30.56 7.25 -0.26
C ILE A 11 30.22 6.92 1.18
N VAL A 12 29.08 7.45 1.64
CA VAL A 12 28.47 6.98 2.90
C VAL A 12 28.03 5.54 2.65
N ALA A 13 28.67 4.62 3.34
CA ALA A 13 28.31 3.22 3.34
C ALA A 13 26.85 3.11 3.79
N MET A 14 25.97 2.75 2.87
CA MET A 14 24.59 2.34 3.20
C MET A 14 24.71 1.08 4.05
N THR A 15 24.40 1.21 5.33
CA THR A 15 24.20 0.08 6.22
C THR A 15 23.09 -0.77 5.64
N ASN A 16 23.41 -2.00 5.26
CA ASN A 16 22.48 -3.02 4.78
C ASN A 16 21.50 -3.41 5.90
N SER A 17 20.49 -2.60 6.16
CA SER A 17 19.29 -3.05 6.88
C SER A 17 18.42 -3.82 5.89
N VAL A 18 18.33 -5.11 6.05
CA VAL A 18 17.58 -6.07 5.21
C VAL A 18 16.06 -5.81 5.27
N THR A 19 15.58 -4.95 6.16
CA THR A 19 14.17 -4.54 6.25
C THR A 19 13.95 -3.25 5.48
N PRO A 20 12.94 -3.19 4.59
CA PRO A 20 12.58 -1.93 3.91
C PRO A 20 12.32 -0.85 4.96
N ASP A 21 12.98 0.29 4.85
CA ASP A 21 12.68 1.45 5.69
C ASP A 21 11.31 2.00 5.28
N ASP A 22 10.27 1.63 6.04
CA ASP A 22 8.90 2.08 5.79
C ASP A 22 8.78 3.61 5.86
N LEU A 23 9.59 4.27 6.69
CA LEU A 23 9.56 5.72 6.85
C LEU A 23 10.03 6.46 5.60
N SER A 24 10.96 5.88 4.83
CA SER A 24 11.45 6.46 3.57
C SER A 24 10.47 6.33 2.40
N ARG A 25 9.40 5.54 2.55
CA ARG A 25 8.38 5.36 1.52
C ARG A 25 7.57 6.63 1.29
N GLU A 26 7.28 6.95 0.04
CA GLU A 26 6.41 8.06 -0.34
C GLU A 26 4.93 7.64 -0.27
N VAL A 27 4.43 7.45 0.97
CA VAL A 27 3.05 7.04 1.26
C VAL A 27 2.19 8.25 1.59
N TYR A 28 0.96 8.23 1.12
CA TYR A 28 -0.08 9.22 1.39
C TYR A 28 -1.29 8.54 2.05
N GLY A 29 -1.87 9.19 3.05
CA GLY A 29 -3.11 8.73 3.68
C GLY A 29 -4.33 9.20 2.88
N VAL A 30 -5.04 8.29 2.22
CA VAL A 30 -6.19 8.59 1.36
C VAL A 30 -7.44 7.89 1.88
N LEU A 31 -8.35 8.64 2.49
CA LEU A 31 -9.66 8.15 2.98
C LEU A 31 -9.60 6.88 3.86
N GLY A 32 -8.52 6.72 4.64
CA GLY A 32 -8.34 5.60 5.58
C GLY A 32 -7.43 4.48 5.07
N ILE A 33 -6.91 4.58 3.84
CA ILE A 33 -5.96 3.63 3.28
C ILE A 33 -4.63 4.30 2.92
N PRO A 34 -3.49 3.57 2.99
CA PRO A 34 -2.22 4.05 2.47
C PRO A 34 -2.22 3.97 0.95
N VAL A 35 -1.59 4.93 0.29
CA VAL A 35 -1.34 4.92 -1.16
C VAL A 35 0.10 5.33 -1.41
N ASP A 36 0.90 4.46 -2.02
CA ASP A 36 2.25 4.77 -2.48
C ASP A 36 2.20 5.57 -3.77
N ALA A 37 2.89 6.73 -3.81
CA ALA A 37 3.00 7.55 -5.01
C ALA A 37 4.12 7.03 -5.92
N VAL A 38 3.89 5.88 -6.54
CA VAL A 38 4.87 5.18 -7.39
C VAL A 38 4.39 5.05 -8.82
N ASP A 39 5.31 4.77 -9.73
CA ASP A 39 5.02 4.30 -11.09
C ASP A 39 5.34 2.80 -11.25
N MET A 40 5.00 2.24 -12.40
CA MET A 40 5.21 0.82 -12.70
C MET A 40 6.70 0.43 -12.63
N ALA A 41 7.60 1.31 -13.06
CA ALA A 41 9.04 1.03 -13.00
C ALA A 41 9.54 0.90 -11.56
N ALA A 42 9.09 1.79 -10.67
CA ALA A 42 9.40 1.72 -9.25
C ALA A 42 8.79 0.47 -8.58
N VAL A 43 7.57 0.09 -8.95
CA VAL A 43 6.93 -1.17 -8.47
C VAL A 43 7.77 -2.38 -8.85
N LEU A 44 8.15 -2.50 -10.13
CA LEU A 44 8.97 -3.61 -10.62
C LEU A 44 10.36 -3.63 -9.96
N GLY A 45 10.98 -2.47 -9.77
CA GLY A 45 12.25 -2.34 -9.07
C GLY A 45 12.19 -2.82 -7.61
N ARG A 46 11.12 -2.46 -6.88
CA ARG A 46 10.91 -2.93 -5.50
C ARG A 46 10.66 -4.43 -5.44
N ILE A 47 9.90 -4.99 -6.38
CA ILE A 47 9.70 -6.45 -6.50
C ILE A 47 11.04 -7.15 -6.72
N GLN A 48 11.87 -6.66 -7.64
CA GLN A 48 13.21 -7.22 -7.90
C GLN A 48 14.09 -7.17 -6.66
N ALA A 49 14.13 -6.04 -5.98
CA ALA A 49 14.93 -5.88 -4.76
C ALA A 49 14.48 -6.85 -3.66
N ALA A 50 13.17 -7.02 -3.45
CA ALA A 50 12.63 -7.95 -2.46
C ALA A 50 12.98 -9.41 -2.80
N VAL A 51 12.88 -9.80 -4.08
CA VAL A 51 13.26 -11.13 -4.54
C VAL A 51 14.76 -11.39 -4.37
N ALA A 52 15.60 -10.42 -4.76
CA ALA A 52 17.05 -10.54 -4.64
C ALA A 52 17.51 -10.64 -3.18
N ALA A 53 16.86 -9.90 -2.28
CA ALA A 53 17.14 -9.93 -0.85
C ALA A 53 16.48 -11.11 -0.12
N GLY A 54 15.53 -11.82 -0.74
CA GLY A 54 14.77 -12.88 -0.09
C GLY A 54 13.87 -12.40 1.06
N VAL A 55 13.54 -11.09 1.10
CA VAL A 55 12.77 -10.49 2.20
C VAL A 55 11.27 -10.53 1.93
N PRO A 56 10.44 -10.71 2.97
CA PRO A 56 9.00 -10.63 2.85
C PRO A 56 8.55 -9.27 2.30
N PHE A 57 7.73 -9.28 1.24
CA PHE A 57 7.22 -8.09 0.59
C PHE A 57 5.75 -8.26 0.20
N LEU A 58 4.86 -7.66 0.98
CA LEU A 58 3.42 -7.74 0.79
C LEU A 58 2.94 -6.57 -0.06
N ILE A 59 2.31 -6.89 -1.20
CA ILE A 59 1.74 -5.90 -2.12
C ILE A 59 0.21 -5.93 -2.00
N SER A 60 -0.39 -4.76 -1.80
CA SER A 60 -1.83 -4.53 -1.95
C SER A 60 -2.11 -3.61 -3.13
N THR A 61 -3.15 -3.94 -3.90
CA THR A 61 -3.61 -3.11 -5.02
C THR A 61 -4.99 -2.57 -4.69
N ALA A 62 -5.00 -1.40 -4.02
CA ALA A 62 -6.20 -0.83 -3.43
C ALA A 62 -7.11 -0.22 -4.50
N ASN A 63 -8.31 -0.80 -4.65
CA ASN A 63 -9.38 -0.32 -5.51
C ASN A 63 -10.56 0.21 -4.67
N LEU A 64 -11.64 0.63 -5.34
CA LEU A 64 -12.82 1.17 -4.66
C LEU A 64 -13.43 0.16 -3.67
N ASN A 65 -13.52 -1.11 -4.03
CA ASN A 65 -14.02 -2.14 -3.12
C ASN A 65 -13.13 -2.30 -1.87
N PHE A 66 -11.80 -2.18 -2.02
CA PHE A 66 -10.86 -2.16 -0.89
C PHE A 66 -11.12 -0.97 0.03
N LEU A 67 -11.32 0.22 -0.54
CA LEU A 67 -11.66 1.42 0.23
C LEU A 67 -12.97 1.26 0.99
N VAL A 68 -14.01 0.73 0.33
CA VAL A 68 -15.33 0.49 0.93
C VAL A 68 -15.22 -0.53 2.07
N THR A 69 -14.57 -1.67 1.83
CA THR A 69 -14.41 -2.73 2.81
C THR A 69 -13.62 -2.25 4.03
N SER A 70 -12.55 -1.48 3.84
CA SER A 70 -11.71 -0.97 4.93
C SER A 70 -12.43 0.00 5.88
N LYS A 71 -13.58 0.59 5.48
CA LYS A 71 -14.40 1.45 6.36
C LYS A 71 -15.03 0.65 7.51
N SER A 72 -15.50 -0.56 7.23
CA SER A 72 -16.28 -1.38 8.15
C SER A 72 -15.53 -2.59 8.71
N ASP A 73 -14.43 -2.98 8.08
CA ASP A 73 -13.64 -4.15 8.44
C ASP A 73 -12.24 -3.72 8.87
N GLU A 74 -11.99 -3.85 10.18
CA GLU A 74 -10.73 -3.44 10.78
C GLU A 74 -9.56 -4.34 10.40
N GLU A 75 -9.78 -5.66 10.36
CA GLU A 75 -8.75 -6.63 9.97
C GLU A 75 -8.34 -6.41 8.51
N PHE A 76 -9.32 -6.17 7.64
CA PHE A 76 -9.05 -5.83 6.24
C PHE A 76 -8.27 -4.51 6.12
N ARG A 77 -8.66 -3.48 6.87
CA ARG A 77 -7.91 -2.20 6.92
C ARG A 77 -6.48 -2.39 7.39
N GLU A 78 -6.27 -3.16 8.46
CA GLU A 78 -4.94 -3.46 8.99
C GLU A 78 -4.07 -4.18 7.96
N SER A 79 -4.64 -5.06 7.12
CA SER A 79 -3.89 -5.73 6.05
C SER A 79 -3.31 -4.73 5.03
N LEU A 80 -4.04 -3.64 4.74
CA LEU A 80 -3.55 -2.59 3.85
C LEU A 80 -2.48 -1.73 4.53
N LEU A 81 -2.69 -1.38 5.81
CA LEU A 81 -1.73 -0.59 6.58
C LEU A 81 -0.39 -1.32 6.77
N ARG A 82 -0.41 -2.65 6.86
CA ARG A 82 0.79 -3.49 6.97
C ARG A 82 1.47 -3.80 5.65
N SER A 83 0.85 -3.49 4.52
CA SER A 83 1.45 -3.74 3.20
C SER A 83 2.77 -2.97 3.00
N ASP A 84 3.73 -3.60 2.33
CA ASP A 84 5.03 -3.00 2.01
C ASP A 84 4.96 -2.16 0.73
N LEU A 85 3.90 -2.34 -0.05
CA LEU A 85 3.52 -1.51 -1.18
C LEU A 85 2.00 -1.51 -1.32
N CYS A 86 1.38 -0.33 -1.42
CA CYS A 86 -0.05 -0.20 -1.66
C CYS A 86 -0.30 0.70 -2.88
N THR A 87 -0.63 0.11 -4.02
CA THR A 87 -0.83 0.86 -5.27
C THR A 87 -2.29 1.28 -5.45
N ALA A 88 -2.50 2.38 -6.18
CA ALA A 88 -3.84 2.82 -6.58
C ALA A 88 -4.34 1.98 -7.76
N ASP A 89 -5.25 1.03 -7.50
CA ASP A 89 -5.91 0.21 -8.50
C ASP A 89 -7.33 0.70 -8.76
N GLY A 90 -7.59 1.11 -9.98
CA GLY A 90 -8.87 1.68 -10.37
C GLY A 90 -8.90 3.22 -10.39
N MET A 91 -9.58 3.74 -11.41
CA MET A 91 -9.64 5.19 -11.65
C MET A 91 -10.27 5.99 -10.52
N PRO A 92 -11.31 5.51 -9.78
CA PRO A 92 -11.87 6.25 -8.66
C PRO A 92 -10.81 6.59 -7.59
N ILE A 93 -9.92 5.64 -7.24
CA ILE A 93 -8.85 5.90 -6.26
C ILE A 93 -7.85 6.92 -6.80
N VAL A 94 -7.47 6.80 -8.07
CA VAL A 94 -6.55 7.75 -8.73
C VAL A 94 -7.13 9.16 -8.76
N TRP A 95 -8.43 9.31 -9.09
CA TRP A 95 -9.09 10.62 -9.11
C TRP A 95 -9.15 11.24 -7.72
N ILE A 96 -9.58 10.49 -6.71
CA ILE A 96 -9.61 10.96 -5.31
C ILE A 96 -8.21 11.35 -4.86
N ALA A 97 -7.22 10.49 -5.08
CA ALA A 97 -5.84 10.76 -4.70
C ALA A 97 -5.34 12.08 -5.32
N ARG A 98 -5.55 12.27 -6.64
CA ARG A 98 -5.15 13.52 -7.33
C ARG A 98 -5.91 14.74 -6.83
N LEU A 99 -7.19 14.64 -6.57
CA LEU A 99 -7.98 15.73 -5.97
C LEU A 99 -7.44 16.12 -4.61
N LEU A 100 -6.97 15.17 -3.81
CA LEU A 100 -6.35 15.40 -2.49
C LEU A 100 -4.87 15.81 -2.57
N GLY A 101 -4.33 16.05 -3.77
CA GLY A 101 -2.96 16.51 -3.97
C GLY A 101 -1.90 15.41 -3.93
N VAL A 102 -2.29 14.13 -4.00
CA VAL A 102 -1.35 13.01 -4.05
C VAL A 102 -0.79 12.87 -5.47
N PRO A 103 0.55 12.83 -5.67
CA PRO A 103 1.18 12.84 -6.99
C PRO A 103 1.18 11.45 -7.66
N VAL A 104 0.04 10.75 -7.66
CA VAL A 104 -0.07 9.45 -8.35
C VAL A 104 0.01 9.67 -9.86
N LYS A 105 0.96 9.01 -10.52
CA LYS A 105 1.16 9.12 -11.98
C LYS A 105 0.02 8.49 -12.76
N GLY A 106 -0.55 7.39 -12.24
CA GLY A 106 -1.64 6.69 -12.89
C GLY A 106 -2.14 5.50 -12.08
N ARG A 107 -3.06 4.74 -12.69
CA ARG A 107 -3.54 3.48 -12.14
C ARG A 107 -2.45 2.41 -12.26
N ILE A 108 -2.25 1.65 -11.18
CA ILE A 108 -1.38 0.46 -11.17
C ILE A 108 -2.19 -0.68 -10.59
N ALA A 109 -2.84 -1.46 -11.46
CA ALA A 109 -3.61 -2.61 -11.07
C ALA A 109 -2.73 -3.86 -10.88
N GLY A 110 -3.18 -4.77 -10.03
CA GLY A 110 -2.48 -6.04 -9.82
C GLY A 110 -2.29 -6.85 -11.10
N SER A 111 -3.30 -6.84 -11.99
CA SER A 111 -3.19 -7.46 -13.32
C SER A 111 -2.22 -6.74 -14.27
N ASP A 112 -2.01 -5.42 -14.09
CA ASP A 112 -1.01 -4.69 -14.87
C ASP A 112 0.41 -5.01 -14.38
N ILE A 113 0.61 -5.18 -13.05
CA ILE A 113 1.88 -5.62 -12.47
C ILE A 113 2.22 -7.02 -13.00
N PHE A 114 1.27 -7.97 -12.95
CA PHE A 114 1.47 -9.32 -13.42
C PHE A 114 1.85 -9.35 -14.91
N GLU A 115 1.12 -8.62 -15.75
CA GLU A 115 1.40 -8.53 -17.19
C GLU A 115 2.75 -7.85 -17.49
N ALA A 116 3.10 -6.81 -16.74
CA ALA A 116 4.39 -6.14 -16.89
C ALA A 116 5.57 -7.09 -16.57
N ILE A 117 5.46 -7.90 -15.51
CA ILE A 117 6.48 -8.90 -15.16
C ILE A 117 6.53 -9.99 -16.24
N LYS A 118 5.36 -10.51 -16.66
CA LYS A 118 5.26 -11.54 -17.70
C LYS A 118 5.90 -11.10 -19.02
N SER A 119 5.67 -9.83 -19.42
CA SER A 119 6.19 -9.25 -20.66
C SER A 119 7.66 -8.82 -20.57
N ALA A 120 8.26 -8.80 -19.38
CA ALA A 120 9.64 -8.38 -19.16
C ALA A 120 10.65 -9.42 -19.66
N LYS A 121 10.88 -9.48 -20.97
CA LYS A 121 11.85 -10.41 -21.59
C LYS A 121 13.23 -10.24 -20.94
N ASN A 122 13.74 -11.30 -20.33
CA ASN A 122 15.11 -11.49 -19.80
C ASN A 122 15.54 -10.64 -18.58
N LYS A 123 14.71 -9.75 -18.05
CA LYS A 123 15.10 -8.91 -16.89
C LYS A 123 14.67 -9.46 -15.53
N LEU A 124 13.54 -10.15 -15.49
CA LEU A 124 12.96 -10.72 -14.27
C LEU A 124 12.50 -12.15 -14.59
N ARG A 125 13.28 -13.14 -14.28
CA ARG A 125 12.79 -14.55 -14.36
C ARG A 125 12.16 -14.91 -13.02
N LEU A 126 10.91 -14.49 -12.79
CA LEU A 126 10.20 -14.81 -11.57
C LEU A 126 9.54 -16.19 -11.66
N LYS A 127 9.71 -16.97 -10.59
CA LYS A 127 8.97 -18.22 -10.37
C LYS A 127 7.71 -17.91 -9.60
N VAL A 128 6.55 -18.01 -10.25
CA VAL A 128 5.25 -17.72 -9.63
C VAL A 128 4.60 -18.98 -9.10
N PHE A 129 4.00 -18.87 -7.91
CA PHE A 129 3.03 -19.85 -7.39
C PHE A 129 1.64 -19.23 -7.46
N LEU A 130 0.68 -19.95 -8.05
CA LEU A 130 -0.71 -19.52 -8.18
C LEU A 130 -1.58 -20.22 -7.14
N PHE A 131 -2.20 -19.44 -6.24
CA PHE A 131 -2.97 -19.98 -5.13
C PHE A 131 -4.43 -19.51 -5.19
N GLY A 132 -5.37 -20.45 -5.33
CA GLY A 132 -6.81 -20.17 -5.39
C GLY A 132 -7.33 -19.97 -6.81
N GLY A 133 -8.34 -19.13 -6.98
CA GLY A 133 -9.13 -19.00 -8.21
C GLY A 133 -10.30 -19.98 -8.23
N ALA A 134 -10.93 -20.16 -9.40
CA ALA A 134 -11.87 -21.24 -9.61
C ALA A 134 -11.13 -22.58 -9.70
N GLU A 135 -11.85 -23.69 -9.47
CA GLU A 135 -11.27 -25.02 -9.61
C GLU A 135 -10.66 -25.21 -10.98
N GLY A 136 -9.44 -25.73 -11.04
CA GLY A 136 -8.68 -25.92 -12.28
C GLY A 136 -8.07 -24.64 -12.89
N ALA A 137 -8.56 -23.45 -12.53
CA ALA A 137 -8.09 -22.18 -13.13
C ALA A 137 -6.61 -21.91 -12.87
N ALA A 138 -6.13 -22.15 -11.66
CA ALA A 138 -4.72 -21.97 -11.31
C ALA A 138 -3.80 -22.92 -12.11
N ALA A 139 -4.20 -24.19 -12.29
CA ALA A 139 -3.46 -25.16 -13.08
C ALA A 139 -3.43 -24.79 -14.58
N ALA A 140 -4.58 -24.38 -15.13
CA ALA A 140 -4.65 -23.93 -16.53
C ALA A 140 -3.81 -22.65 -16.76
N ALA A 141 -3.86 -21.68 -15.83
CA ALA A 141 -3.03 -20.48 -15.88
C ALA A 141 -1.54 -20.82 -15.82
N CYS A 142 -1.15 -21.79 -14.96
CA CYS A 142 0.20 -22.27 -14.82
C CYS A 142 0.72 -22.90 -16.12
N SER A 143 -0.05 -23.77 -16.73
CA SER A 143 0.29 -24.42 -18.02
C SER A 143 0.48 -23.38 -19.13
N LYS A 144 -0.44 -22.42 -19.26
CA LYS A 144 -0.31 -21.34 -20.25
C LYS A 144 0.92 -20.48 -20.01
N LEU A 145 1.21 -20.14 -18.75
CA LEU A 145 2.37 -19.32 -18.40
C LEU A 145 3.68 -20.02 -18.78
N ASN A 146 3.75 -21.33 -18.60
CA ASN A 146 4.92 -22.13 -18.95
C ASN A 146 5.07 -22.39 -20.46
N ALA A 147 3.97 -22.32 -21.22
CA ALA A 147 4.01 -22.40 -22.69
C ALA A 147 4.46 -21.08 -23.34
N GLU A 148 4.37 -19.97 -22.63
CA GLU A 148 4.76 -18.65 -23.13
C GLU A 148 6.19 -18.30 -22.68
N ALA A 149 7.08 -17.98 -23.63
CA ALA A 149 8.42 -17.50 -23.31
C ALA A 149 8.35 -16.06 -22.78
N GLY A 150 8.40 -15.88 -21.46
CA GLY A 150 8.27 -14.58 -20.80
C GLY A 150 9.16 -14.40 -19.57
N GLY A 151 8.94 -13.31 -18.86
CA GLY A 151 9.63 -12.98 -17.61
C GLY A 151 9.16 -13.76 -16.38
N MET A 152 8.17 -14.65 -16.54
CA MET A 152 7.64 -15.50 -15.47
C MET A 152 7.58 -16.97 -15.92
N THR A 153 7.83 -17.86 -14.96
CA THR A 153 7.53 -19.29 -15.07
C THR A 153 6.70 -19.71 -13.87
N CYS A 154 5.71 -20.55 -14.07
CA CYS A 154 4.94 -21.12 -12.97
C CYS A 154 5.70 -22.28 -12.35
N SER A 155 5.96 -22.21 -11.05
CA SER A 155 6.62 -23.28 -10.27
C SER A 155 5.63 -24.16 -9.51
N GLY A 156 4.34 -23.79 -9.52
CA GLY A 156 3.27 -24.57 -8.89
C GLY A 156 1.96 -23.81 -8.81
N SER A 157 0.90 -24.57 -8.62
CA SER A 157 -0.44 -24.04 -8.40
C SER A 157 -1.17 -24.92 -7.39
N TYR A 158 -2.06 -24.29 -6.61
CA TYR A 158 -2.89 -25.03 -5.66
C TYR A 158 -4.26 -24.38 -5.52
N TYR A 159 -5.30 -25.20 -5.55
CA TYR A 159 -6.68 -24.81 -5.29
C TYR A 159 -7.08 -25.32 -3.90
N PRO A 160 -7.28 -24.44 -2.90
CA PRO A 160 -7.58 -24.85 -1.54
C PRO A 160 -9.06 -25.21 -1.31
N GLY A 161 -9.89 -25.18 -2.35
CA GLY A 161 -11.34 -25.36 -2.22
C GLY A 161 -12.05 -24.14 -1.61
N PHE A 162 -13.28 -24.38 -1.17
CA PHE A 162 -14.07 -23.43 -0.41
C PHE A 162 -13.97 -23.80 1.09
N GLY A 163 -13.63 -22.85 1.94
CA GLY A 163 -13.47 -23.08 3.37
C GLY A 163 -13.18 -21.79 4.14
N THR A 164 -12.87 -21.95 5.42
CA THR A 164 -12.42 -20.86 6.30
C THR A 164 -10.96 -20.50 6.00
N LEU A 165 -10.46 -19.46 6.65
CA LEU A 165 -9.03 -19.12 6.57
C LEU A 165 -8.16 -20.23 7.19
N ASP A 166 -8.67 -20.95 8.21
CA ASP A 166 -7.96 -22.05 8.86
C ASP A 166 -7.79 -23.23 7.90
N ASP A 167 -8.87 -23.62 7.20
CA ASP A 167 -8.83 -24.70 6.20
C ASP A 167 -7.81 -24.43 5.08
N MET A 168 -7.62 -23.16 4.74
CA MET A 168 -6.68 -22.73 3.70
C MET A 168 -5.26 -22.47 4.22
N SER A 169 -5.04 -22.51 5.55
CA SER A 169 -3.77 -22.17 6.21
C SER A 169 -3.12 -23.36 6.92
N THR A 170 -3.45 -24.58 6.49
CA THR A 170 -2.88 -25.80 7.04
C THR A 170 -1.37 -25.87 6.78
N ASP A 171 -0.66 -26.60 7.63
CA ASP A 171 0.80 -26.81 7.44
C ASP A 171 1.10 -27.48 6.10
N GLU A 172 0.22 -28.39 5.63
CA GLU A 172 0.33 -29.03 4.33
C GLU A 172 0.25 -27.98 3.20
N THR A 173 -0.79 -27.13 3.18
CA THR A 173 -0.93 -26.06 2.18
C THR A 173 0.29 -25.15 2.15
N LEU A 174 0.76 -24.73 3.32
CA LEU A 174 1.94 -23.85 3.39
C LEU A 174 3.23 -24.58 3.00
N SER A 175 3.35 -25.88 3.30
CA SER A 175 4.49 -26.71 2.86
C SER A 175 4.55 -26.82 1.36
N ILE A 176 3.41 -27.06 0.67
CA ILE A 176 3.31 -27.09 -0.79
C ILE A 176 3.81 -25.77 -1.40
N ILE A 177 3.35 -24.63 -0.86
CA ILE A 177 3.77 -23.32 -1.35
C ILE A 177 5.26 -23.08 -1.09
N ASN A 178 5.74 -23.39 0.11
CA ASN A 178 7.12 -23.10 0.54
C ASN A 178 8.16 -24.00 -0.14
N SER A 179 7.77 -25.23 -0.56
CA SER A 179 8.65 -26.17 -1.27
C SER A 179 8.70 -25.91 -2.79
N SER A 180 7.84 -25.04 -3.32
CA SER A 180 7.74 -24.78 -4.77
C SER A 180 8.91 -23.98 -5.35
N ASN A 181 9.83 -23.46 -4.53
CA ASN A 181 10.90 -22.52 -4.93
C ASN A 181 10.38 -21.27 -5.65
N ALA A 182 9.10 -20.89 -5.43
CA ALA A 182 8.54 -19.64 -5.93
C ALA A 182 9.18 -18.44 -5.25
N ASN A 183 9.30 -17.34 -5.98
CA ASN A 183 9.68 -16.04 -5.43
C ASN A 183 8.56 -14.98 -5.54
N PHE A 184 7.45 -15.37 -6.18
CA PHE A 184 6.25 -14.55 -6.31
C PHE A 184 5.01 -15.40 -6.08
N LEU A 185 4.20 -15.06 -5.06
CA LEU A 185 2.94 -15.71 -4.74
C LEU A 185 1.77 -14.83 -5.17
N ALA A 186 0.95 -15.33 -6.08
CA ALA A 186 -0.29 -14.70 -6.51
C ALA A 186 -1.49 -15.43 -5.89
N ALA A 187 -2.16 -14.81 -4.92
CA ALA A 187 -3.34 -15.36 -4.26
C ALA A 187 -4.64 -14.81 -4.88
N ALA A 188 -5.63 -15.67 -5.14
CA ALA A 188 -6.93 -15.32 -5.70
C ALA A 188 -8.07 -15.97 -4.89
N LEU A 189 -8.32 -15.47 -3.69
CA LEU A 189 -9.32 -15.99 -2.75
C LEU A 189 -10.52 -15.03 -2.53
N GLY A 190 -10.67 -14.03 -3.41
CA GLY A 190 -11.53 -12.86 -3.16
C GLY A 190 -10.85 -11.83 -2.23
N ALA A 191 -11.25 -10.56 -2.35
CA ALA A 191 -10.50 -9.45 -1.76
C ALA A 191 -10.31 -9.60 -0.24
N LYS A 192 -11.41 -9.75 0.51
CA LYS A 192 -11.37 -9.83 1.97
C LYS A 192 -10.58 -11.04 2.45
N LYS A 193 -10.95 -12.23 1.97
CA LYS A 193 -10.30 -13.48 2.37
C LYS A 193 -8.84 -13.54 1.93
N GLY A 194 -8.53 -13.06 0.71
CA GLY A 194 -7.16 -13.07 0.19
C GLY A 194 -6.21 -12.18 0.98
N GLN A 195 -6.65 -10.98 1.36
CA GLN A 195 -5.85 -10.08 2.19
C GLN A 195 -5.64 -10.63 3.60
N ALA A 196 -6.70 -11.13 4.23
CA ALA A 196 -6.62 -11.74 5.56
C ALA A 196 -5.70 -12.97 5.55
N TRP A 197 -5.79 -13.84 4.52
CA TRP A 197 -4.95 -15.02 4.38
C TRP A 197 -3.47 -14.65 4.22
N LEU A 198 -3.17 -13.67 3.39
CA LEU A 198 -1.79 -13.19 3.18
C LEU A 198 -1.20 -12.58 4.47
N LEU A 199 -1.99 -11.79 5.20
CA LEU A 199 -1.56 -11.19 6.46
C LEU A 199 -1.31 -12.26 7.52
N ARG A 200 -2.26 -13.18 7.70
CA ARG A 200 -2.17 -14.27 8.68
C ARG A 200 -0.95 -15.16 8.46
N ASN A 201 -0.67 -15.50 7.20
CA ASN A 201 0.44 -16.40 6.86
C ASN A 201 1.74 -15.66 6.53
N HIS A 202 1.80 -14.34 6.75
CA HIS A 202 2.93 -13.51 6.36
C HIS A 202 4.27 -14.03 6.89
N HIS A 203 4.33 -14.48 8.15
CA HIS A 203 5.55 -15.00 8.78
C HIS A 203 5.81 -16.49 8.51
N ARG A 204 4.81 -17.23 8.01
CA ARG A 204 4.92 -18.67 7.71
C ARG A 204 5.31 -18.96 6.27
N LEU A 205 5.10 -17.99 5.38
CA LEU A 205 5.45 -18.09 3.97
C LEU A 205 6.93 -17.76 3.76
N ARG A 206 7.63 -18.56 2.95
CA ARG A 206 9.02 -18.32 2.55
C ARG A 206 9.13 -17.57 1.21
N VAL A 207 8.05 -17.55 0.42
CA VAL A 207 8.00 -16.83 -0.85
C VAL A 207 8.14 -15.33 -0.60
N PRO A 208 9.17 -14.65 -1.14
CA PRO A 208 9.43 -13.25 -0.82
C PRO A 208 8.27 -12.33 -1.18
N VAL A 209 7.86 -12.28 -2.44
CA VAL A 209 6.80 -11.37 -2.90
C VAL A 209 5.44 -12.04 -2.83
N ARG A 210 4.48 -11.36 -2.21
CA ARG A 210 3.12 -11.86 -1.99
C ARG A 210 2.11 -10.80 -2.36
N VAL A 211 1.10 -11.21 -3.14
CA VAL A 211 0.08 -10.26 -3.60
C VAL A 211 -1.26 -10.96 -3.79
N HIS A 212 -2.35 -10.27 -3.45
CA HIS A 212 -3.68 -10.70 -3.82
C HIS A 212 -4.02 -10.17 -5.22
N LEU A 213 -4.25 -11.08 -6.18
CA LEU A 213 -4.49 -10.76 -7.59
C LEU A 213 -5.85 -11.31 -8.08
N GLY A 214 -6.93 -11.06 -7.36
CA GLY A 214 -8.32 -11.42 -7.67
C GLY A 214 -8.58 -12.13 -9.01
N ALA A 215 -8.91 -11.38 -10.04
CA ALA A 215 -9.26 -11.93 -11.36
C ALA A 215 -8.05 -12.31 -12.26
N THR A 216 -6.81 -12.01 -11.85
CA THR A 216 -5.64 -12.18 -12.71
C THR A 216 -5.41 -13.64 -13.09
N ILE A 217 -5.64 -14.57 -12.16
CA ILE A 217 -5.56 -16.01 -12.42
C ILE A 217 -6.58 -16.41 -13.49
N ASN A 218 -7.83 -15.92 -13.39
CA ASN A 218 -8.88 -16.20 -14.37
C ASN A 218 -8.57 -15.60 -15.76
N PHE A 219 -7.97 -14.39 -15.80
CA PHE A 219 -7.50 -13.79 -17.06
C PHE A 219 -6.40 -14.63 -17.70
N GLN A 220 -5.42 -15.10 -16.92
CA GLN A 220 -4.34 -15.94 -17.40
C GLN A 220 -4.84 -17.32 -17.82
N ALA A 221 -5.79 -17.91 -17.10
CA ALA A 221 -6.47 -19.15 -17.48
C ALA A 221 -7.30 -19.00 -18.77
N GLY A 222 -7.73 -17.76 -19.09
CA GLY A 222 -8.60 -17.47 -20.23
C GLY A 222 -10.07 -17.79 -19.97
N THR A 223 -10.45 -17.99 -18.72
CA THR A 223 -11.86 -18.20 -18.30
C THR A 223 -12.66 -16.90 -18.26
N VAL A 224 -11.99 -15.76 -18.14
CA VAL A 224 -12.58 -14.41 -18.19
C VAL A 224 -11.76 -13.55 -19.14
N THR A 225 -12.44 -12.79 -20.02
CA THR A 225 -11.77 -11.89 -20.94
C THR A 225 -11.44 -10.56 -20.28
N ARG A 226 -10.19 -10.13 -20.38
CA ARG A 226 -9.77 -8.83 -19.85
C ARG A 226 -10.31 -7.67 -20.70
N ALA A 227 -10.69 -6.59 -20.06
CA ALA A 227 -11.18 -5.38 -20.75
C ALA A 227 -10.15 -4.85 -21.78
N PRO A 228 -10.61 -4.39 -22.97
CA PRO A 228 -9.75 -3.75 -23.97
C PRO A 228 -8.93 -2.59 -23.38
N ALA A 229 -7.72 -2.36 -23.90
CA ALA A 229 -6.81 -1.36 -23.37
C ALA A 229 -7.41 0.06 -23.34
N ARG A 230 -8.24 0.42 -24.32
CA ARG A 230 -8.96 1.73 -24.35
C ARG A 230 -9.92 1.86 -23.16
N MET A 231 -10.73 0.84 -22.88
CA MET A 231 -11.65 0.85 -21.74
C MET A 231 -10.91 0.92 -20.39
N ARG A 232 -9.81 0.20 -20.27
CA ARG A 232 -8.95 0.27 -19.06
C ARG A 232 -8.38 1.67 -18.85
N LYS A 233 -7.90 2.33 -19.93
CA LYS A 233 -7.35 3.68 -19.89
C LYS A 233 -8.41 4.73 -19.50
N TRP A 234 -9.66 4.54 -19.90
CA TRP A 234 -10.78 5.45 -19.57
C TRP A 234 -11.45 5.14 -18.23
N GLY A 235 -11.00 4.09 -17.53
CA GLY A 235 -11.58 3.71 -16.23
C GLY A 235 -12.93 2.98 -16.36
N LEU A 236 -13.26 2.47 -17.53
CA LEU A 236 -14.49 1.76 -17.84
C LEU A 236 -14.37 0.23 -17.72
N GLU A 237 -13.30 -0.25 -17.08
CA GLU A 237 -13.07 -1.69 -16.86
C GLU A 237 -14.21 -2.34 -16.06
N TRP A 238 -14.81 -1.60 -15.12
CA TRP A 238 -15.93 -2.07 -14.33
C TRP A 238 -17.19 -2.38 -15.17
N LEU A 239 -17.46 -1.61 -16.24
CA LEU A 239 -18.56 -1.89 -17.18
C LEU A 239 -18.31 -3.19 -17.95
N TRP A 240 -17.06 -3.39 -18.40
CA TRP A 240 -16.66 -4.63 -19.03
C TRP A 240 -16.83 -5.83 -18.09
N ARG A 241 -16.43 -5.66 -16.82
CA ARG A 241 -16.58 -6.70 -15.79
C ARG A 241 -18.04 -7.04 -15.52
N ILE A 242 -18.96 -6.07 -15.54
CA ILE A 242 -20.40 -6.34 -15.42
C ILE A 242 -20.91 -7.12 -16.64
N LYS A 243 -20.39 -6.82 -17.85
CA LYS A 243 -20.75 -7.58 -19.07
C LYS A 243 -20.30 -9.05 -18.99
N GLU A 244 -19.08 -9.28 -18.55
CA GLU A 244 -18.51 -10.64 -18.41
C GLU A 244 -19.10 -11.42 -17.22
N GLU A 245 -19.38 -10.74 -16.11
CA GLU A 245 -19.86 -11.31 -14.84
C GLU A 245 -21.06 -10.46 -14.35
N PRO A 246 -22.29 -10.66 -14.87
CA PRO A 246 -23.44 -9.77 -14.57
C PRO A 246 -23.74 -9.62 -13.08
N GLN A 247 -23.50 -10.68 -12.26
CA GLN A 247 -23.75 -10.61 -10.81
C GLN A 247 -22.97 -9.50 -10.10
N LEU A 248 -21.89 -8.99 -10.70
CA LEU A 248 -21.06 -7.94 -10.11
C LEU A 248 -21.75 -6.56 -10.09
N TRP A 249 -22.85 -6.34 -10.84
CA TRP A 249 -23.54 -5.05 -10.90
C TRP A 249 -23.98 -4.54 -9.53
N ARG A 250 -24.50 -5.44 -8.67
CA ARG A 250 -24.94 -5.09 -7.30
C ARG A 250 -23.80 -4.55 -6.45
N ARG A 251 -22.65 -5.20 -6.54
CA ARG A 251 -21.45 -4.73 -5.84
C ARG A 251 -20.98 -3.38 -6.34
N TYR A 252 -20.87 -3.20 -7.67
CA TYR A 252 -20.43 -1.91 -8.24
C TYR A 252 -21.41 -0.78 -7.94
N TRP A 253 -22.70 -1.08 -7.90
CA TRP A 253 -23.71 -0.10 -7.49
C TRP A 253 -23.56 0.31 -6.03
N GLY A 254 -23.41 -0.66 -5.12
CA GLY A 254 -23.16 -0.40 -3.69
C GLY A 254 -21.86 0.38 -3.47
N ASP A 255 -20.77 -0.05 -4.10
CA ASP A 255 -19.47 0.65 -4.03
C ASP A 255 -19.61 2.10 -4.58
N GLY A 256 -20.39 2.30 -5.63
CA GLY A 256 -20.67 3.62 -6.22
C GLY A 256 -21.43 4.57 -5.29
N LEU A 257 -22.42 4.07 -4.56
CA LEU A 257 -23.15 4.86 -3.57
C LEU A 257 -22.24 5.29 -2.41
N VAL A 258 -21.41 4.37 -1.92
CA VAL A 258 -20.41 4.69 -0.88
C VAL A 258 -19.37 5.68 -1.41
N LEU A 259 -18.94 5.56 -2.68
CA LEU A 259 -18.06 6.53 -3.31
C LEU A 259 -18.69 7.93 -3.32
N LEU A 260 -19.96 8.04 -3.70
CA LEU A 260 -20.70 9.32 -3.70
C LEU A 260 -20.76 9.90 -2.28
N GLU A 261 -21.12 9.08 -1.29
CA GLU A 261 -21.09 9.48 0.14
C GLU A 261 -19.71 10.04 0.53
N LEU A 262 -18.64 9.31 0.21
CA LEU A 262 -17.28 9.73 0.54
C LEU A 262 -16.87 11.03 -0.15
N VAL A 263 -17.27 11.21 -1.42
CA VAL A 263 -17.00 12.45 -2.16
C VAL A 263 -17.70 13.63 -1.48
N LEU A 264 -18.97 13.49 -1.15
CA LEU A 264 -19.76 14.57 -0.54
C LEU A 264 -19.34 14.88 0.90
N THR A 265 -19.09 13.83 1.70
CA THR A 265 -18.87 14.01 3.15
C THR A 265 -17.40 14.18 3.54
N ARG A 266 -16.46 13.79 2.68
CA ARG A 266 -15.02 13.84 2.98
C ARG A 266 -14.21 14.58 1.93
N VAL A 267 -14.28 14.19 0.64
CA VAL A 267 -13.42 14.78 -0.40
C VAL A 267 -13.74 16.27 -0.59
N ILE A 268 -15.01 16.63 -0.81
CA ILE A 268 -15.41 18.04 -0.97
C ILE A 268 -15.03 18.89 0.26
N PRO A 269 -15.35 18.48 1.51
CA PRO A 269 -14.88 19.22 2.69
C PRO A 269 -13.36 19.37 2.78
N LEU A 270 -12.58 18.35 2.39
CA LEU A 270 -11.11 18.45 2.34
C LEU A 270 -10.63 19.46 1.28
N LEU A 271 -11.26 19.49 0.11
CA LEU A 271 -10.94 20.46 -0.96
C LEU A 271 -11.26 21.90 -0.52
N ILE A 272 -12.40 22.11 0.12
CA ILE A 272 -12.77 23.40 0.67
C ILE A 272 -11.74 23.83 1.74
N LEU A 273 -11.39 22.93 2.65
CA LEU A 273 -10.40 23.19 3.69
C LEU A 273 -9.02 23.50 3.09
N ALA A 274 -8.59 22.75 2.08
CA ALA A 274 -7.32 22.97 1.39
C ALA A 274 -7.29 24.33 0.69
N ARG A 275 -8.40 24.73 0.00
CA ARG A 275 -8.52 26.04 -0.63
C ARG A 275 -8.52 27.18 0.41
N TRP A 276 -9.26 27.01 1.49
CA TRP A 276 -9.29 27.98 2.60
C TRP A 276 -7.92 28.17 3.22
N ASN A 277 -7.22 27.06 3.49
CA ASN A 277 -5.86 27.10 4.04
C ASN A 277 -4.89 27.81 3.08
N ARG A 278 -5.01 27.56 1.77
CA ARG A 278 -4.19 28.25 0.76
C ARG A 278 -4.43 29.74 0.73
N LEU A 279 -5.69 30.19 0.82
CA LEU A 279 -6.04 31.63 0.87
C LEU A 279 -5.52 32.29 2.15
N ARG A 280 -5.63 31.61 3.30
CA ARG A 280 -5.24 32.16 4.60
C ARG A 280 -3.74 32.16 4.85
N TRP A 281 -3.03 31.17 4.33
CA TRP A 281 -1.60 30.94 4.59
C TRP A 281 -0.73 31.00 3.32
N GLY A 282 -1.33 31.21 2.16
CA GLY A 282 -0.62 31.31 0.88
C GLY A 282 0.45 32.38 0.93
N GLY A 283 1.70 32.01 0.66
CA GLY A 283 2.86 32.90 0.66
C GLY A 283 3.59 33.04 2.00
N LYS A 284 3.14 32.41 3.08
CA LYS A 284 3.89 32.36 4.35
C LYS A 284 4.67 31.05 4.45
N PRO A 285 5.98 31.08 4.74
CA PRO A 285 6.71 29.86 5.03
C PRO A 285 6.14 29.22 6.30
N LEU A 286 5.48 28.08 6.17
CA LEU A 286 4.95 27.29 7.28
C LEU A 286 6.06 26.32 7.72
N ASN A 287 7.03 26.83 8.45
CA ASN A 287 8.14 26.02 8.94
C ASN A 287 7.63 25.04 10.01
N LEU A 288 8.02 23.80 9.87
CA LEU A 288 7.83 22.79 10.90
C LEU A 288 8.90 22.97 11.95
N LEU A 289 8.49 23.15 13.18
CA LEU A 289 9.36 23.08 14.35
C LEU A 289 8.99 21.81 15.11
N ILE A 290 9.90 20.87 15.21
CA ILE A 290 9.73 19.68 16.06
C ILE A 290 10.60 19.89 17.30
N LYS A 291 9.95 19.89 18.45
CA LYS A 291 10.62 19.87 19.76
C LYS A 291 10.60 18.44 20.26
N ARG A 292 11.79 17.86 20.46
CA ARG A 292 11.95 16.54 21.05
C ARG A 292 12.14 16.69 22.56
N THR A 293 11.41 15.90 23.31
CA THR A 293 11.60 15.71 24.75
C THR A 293 11.62 14.20 24.99
N GLU A 294 12.50 13.74 25.83
CA GLU A 294 12.68 12.30 26.09
C GLU A 294 12.48 12.01 27.58
N ASP A 295 11.74 10.97 27.86
CA ASP A 295 11.50 10.41 29.18
C ASP A 295 12.04 8.96 29.21
N HIS A 296 12.04 8.31 30.38
CA HIS A 296 12.50 6.94 30.55
C HIS A 296 11.76 5.92 29.65
N LYS A 297 10.47 6.14 29.38
CA LYS A 297 9.61 5.21 28.64
C LYS A 297 9.26 5.67 27.23
N SER A 298 9.27 6.98 26.96
CA SER A 298 8.76 7.53 25.72
C SER A 298 9.58 8.69 25.18
N VAL A 299 9.48 8.89 23.88
CA VAL A 299 9.97 10.08 23.17
C VAL A 299 8.78 10.93 22.77
N ILE A 300 8.71 12.16 23.20
CA ILE A 300 7.65 13.11 22.87
C ILE A 300 8.14 14.02 21.74
N LEU A 301 7.42 14.03 20.64
CA LEU A 301 7.67 14.90 19.49
C LEU A 301 6.53 15.91 19.36
N SER A 302 6.78 17.15 19.77
CA SER A 302 5.81 18.24 19.64
C SER A 302 5.92 18.88 18.26
N ILE A 303 4.84 18.78 17.48
CA ILE A 303 4.76 19.25 16.10
C ILE A 303 4.09 20.63 16.11
N ASN A 304 4.84 21.67 15.73
CA ASN A 304 4.32 23.02 15.72
C ASN A 304 4.02 23.47 14.28
N VAL A 305 2.92 24.19 14.12
CA VAL A 305 2.43 24.90 12.93
C VAL A 305 1.92 23.99 11.82
N ALA A 306 2.77 23.27 11.06
CA ALA A 306 2.31 22.59 9.84
C ALA A 306 2.99 21.24 9.60
N ALA A 307 2.20 20.21 9.66
CA ALA A 307 2.53 18.82 9.31
C ALA A 307 2.12 18.56 7.84
N ILE A 308 2.90 19.08 6.90
CA ILE A 308 2.59 19.05 5.46
C ILE A 308 3.78 18.53 4.63
N VAL A 309 3.53 18.23 3.35
CA VAL A 309 4.49 17.60 2.44
C VAL A 309 5.85 18.31 2.39
N GLN A 310 5.88 19.64 2.42
CA GLN A 310 7.13 20.42 2.41
C GLN A 310 8.02 20.15 3.63
N ASN A 311 7.43 19.71 4.70
CA ASN A 311 8.08 19.53 6.00
C ASN A 311 8.40 18.06 6.32
N VAL A 312 8.02 17.13 5.44
CA VAL A 312 8.19 15.68 5.66
C VAL A 312 9.67 15.30 5.81
N GLY A 313 10.57 15.90 5.01
CA GLY A 313 12.01 15.61 5.12
C GLY A 313 12.58 15.91 6.50
N ASN A 314 12.18 17.05 7.10
CA ASN A 314 12.59 17.40 8.46
C ASN A 314 11.97 16.46 9.49
N ALA A 315 10.67 16.15 9.35
CA ALA A 315 9.98 15.23 10.26
C ALA A 315 10.57 13.81 10.21
N LEU A 316 10.97 13.37 9.02
CA LEU A 316 11.55 12.04 8.81
C LEU A 316 12.81 11.81 9.67
N ALA A 317 13.73 12.76 9.71
CA ALA A 317 14.94 12.65 10.53
C ALA A 317 14.60 12.49 12.02
N TYR A 318 13.68 13.31 12.55
CA TYR A 318 13.25 13.20 13.95
C TYR A 318 12.54 11.87 14.24
N PHE A 319 11.76 11.34 13.29
CA PHE A 319 11.06 10.06 13.46
C PHE A 319 12.05 8.89 13.40
N GLN A 320 13.03 8.92 12.52
CA GLN A 320 14.10 7.91 12.46
C GLN A 320 14.92 7.90 13.75
N ASP A 321 15.33 9.07 14.25
CA ASP A 321 16.03 9.20 15.52
C ASP A 321 15.19 8.69 16.71
N ALA A 322 13.88 9.00 16.72
CA ALA A 322 12.99 8.54 17.79
C ALA A 322 12.81 7.00 17.74
N VAL A 323 12.61 6.42 16.55
CA VAL A 323 12.49 4.96 16.37
C VAL A 323 13.76 4.24 16.81
N ALA A 324 14.95 4.82 16.57
CA ALA A 324 16.23 4.26 16.99
C ALA A 324 16.40 4.14 18.52
N THR A 325 15.60 4.88 19.31
CA THR A 325 15.63 4.77 20.78
C THR A 325 14.95 3.52 21.32
N ALA A 326 14.18 2.79 20.49
CA ALA A 326 13.37 1.64 20.88
C ALA A 326 12.43 1.94 22.07
N LYS A 327 11.82 3.15 22.08
CA LYS A 327 10.85 3.61 23.07
C LYS A 327 9.51 3.91 22.39
N ASP A 328 8.44 3.96 23.20
CA ASP A 328 7.15 4.47 22.72
C ASP A 328 7.26 5.91 22.23
N ILE A 329 6.49 6.24 21.20
CA ILE A 329 6.51 7.61 20.65
C ILE A 329 5.16 8.29 20.90
N VAL A 330 5.24 9.50 21.43
CA VAL A 330 4.10 10.38 21.65
C VAL A 330 4.21 11.58 20.70
N ILE A 331 3.23 11.73 19.81
CA ILE A 331 3.14 12.92 18.95
C ILE A 331 2.20 13.93 19.59
N ASN A 332 2.73 15.10 19.94
CA ASN A 332 1.95 16.19 20.50
C ASN A 332 1.58 17.21 19.42
N PHE A 333 0.26 17.39 19.20
CA PHE A 333 -0.33 18.28 18.20
C PHE A 333 -0.89 19.60 18.78
N THR A 334 -0.56 19.96 20.03
CA THR A 334 -1.14 21.14 20.70
C THR A 334 -1.06 22.39 19.82
N ASP A 335 0.09 22.65 19.20
CA ASP A 335 0.33 23.83 18.37
C ASP A 335 0.20 23.55 16.86
N THR A 336 -0.28 22.36 16.48
CA THR A 336 -0.45 21.98 15.08
C THR A 336 -1.74 22.56 14.51
N ARG A 337 -1.65 23.20 13.35
CA ARG A 337 -2.78 23.82 12.66
C ARG A 337 -3.20 23.12 11.38
N LEU A 338 -2.26 22.46 10.72
CA LEU A 338 -2.44 21.82 9.42
C LEU A 338 -1.80 20.44 9.41
N ILE A 339 -2.52 19.48 8.85
CA ILE A 339 -1.99 18.14 8.51
C ILE A 339 -2.50 17.78 7.12
N ASP A 340 -1.64 17.27 6.25
CA ASP A 340 -2.01 16.82 4.91
C ASP A 340 -1.91 15.30 4.73
N ALA A 341 -2.32 14.82 3.54
CA ALA A 341 -2.30 13.41 3.20
C ALA A 341 -0.90 12.78 3.26
N ARG A 342 0.16 13.55 2.93
CA ARG A 342 1.54 13.05 2.95
C ARG A 342 2.03 12.83 4.39
N PHE A 343 1.76 13.78 5.26
CA PHE A 343 2.15 13.66 6.65
C PHE A 343 1.35 12.55 7.37
N LEU A 344 0.06 12.39 7.05
CA LEU A 344 -0.72 11.23 7.53
C LEU A 344 -0.10 9.91 7.05
N GLY A 345 0.35 9.83 5.81
CA GLY A 345 1.10 8.69 5.31
C GLY A 345 2.36 8.40 6.11
N LEU A 346 3.12 9.43 6.49
CA LEU A 346 4.31 9.29 7.34
C LEU A 346 3.94 8.77 8.75
N LEU A 347 2.85 9.27 9.35
CA LEU A 347 2.37 8.77 10.65
C LEU A 347 1.93 7.29 10.58
N ILE A 348 1.29 6.88 9.48
CA ILE A 348 0.94 5.48 9.24
C ILE A 348 2.20 4.61 9.18
N MET A 349 3.22 5.06 8.46
CA MET A 349 4.48 4.33 8.35
C MET A 349 5.23 4.28 9.68
N LEU A 350 5.21 5.35 10.46
CA LEU A 350 5.74 5.37 11.83
C LEU A 350 5.02 4.33 12.71
N ASN A 351 3.68 4.34 12.70
CA ASN A 351 2.90 3.37 13.46
C ASN A 351 3.20 1.91 13.05
N LYS A 352 3.34 1.66 11.73
CA LYS A 352 3.72 0.34 11.20
C LYS A 352 5.10 -0.09 11.71
N THR A 353 6.08 0.83 11.69
CA THR A 353 7.45 0.57 12.15
C THR A 353 7.47 0.25 13.65
N LEU A 354 6.77 1.04 14.46
CA LEU A 354 6.69 0.82 15.91
C LEU A 354 6.00 -0.49 16.26
N LYS A 355 4.87 -0.82 15.60
CA LYS A 355 4.17 -2.10 15.79
C LYS A 355 5.07 -3.31 15.49
N ARG A 356 5.97 -3.23 14.50
CA ARG A 356 6.97 -4.29 14.23
C ARG A 356 7.96 -4.47 15.39
N GLN A 357 8.24 -3.41 16.13
CA GLN A 357 9.11 -3.40 17.31
C GLN A 357 8.34 -3.64 18.62
N GLN A 358 7.04 -3.92 18.55
CA GLN A 358 6.15 -4.05 19.73
C GLN A 358 6.06 -2.76 20.57
N LEU A 359 6.22 -1.61 19.91
CA LEU A 359 6.13 -0.28 20.50
C LEU A 359 4.83 0.41 20.09
N HIS A 360 4.46 1.45 20.83
CA HIS A 360 3.22 2.18 20.66
C HIS A 360 3.43 3.60 20.13
N LEU A 361 2.49 4.03 19.27
CA LEU A 361 2.35 5.41 18.83
C LEU A 361 1.10 5.99 19.46
N THR A 362 1.25 7.06 20.24
CA THR A 362 0.12 7.78 20.85
C THR A 362 0.09 9.23 20.42
N PHE A 363 -1.10 9.83 20.45
CA PHE A 363 -1.31 11.22 20.07
C PHE A 363 -1.87 12.02 21.21
N THR A 364 -1.30 13.21 21.46
CA THR A 364 -1.73 14.15 22.51
C THR A 364 -1.96 15.54 21.93
N GLY A 365 -2.63 16.42 22.67
CA GLY A 365 -2.88 17.79 22.22
C GLY A 365 -3.78 17.91 20.99
N ILE A 366 -4.70 16.97 20.79
CA ILE A 366 -5.59 16.91 19.63
C ILE A 366 -6.68 17.97 19.74
N SER A 367 -6.56 19.07 18.98
CA SER A 367 -7.63 20.05 18.85
C SER A 367 -8.81 19.50 18.04
N PRO A 368 -10.05 20.04 18.22
CA PRO A 368 -11.22 19.63 17.41
C PRO A 368 -10.99 19.76 15.91
N ARG A 369 -10.17 20.73 15.50
CA ARG A 369 -9.77 20.94 14.11
C ARG A 369 -8.91 19.79 13.58
N ILE A 370 -7.89 19.39 14.32
CA ILE A 370 -7.00 18.29 13.96
C ILE A 370 -7.78 16.97 13.96
N ALA A 371 -8.60 16.71 14.96
CA ALA A 371 -9.48 15.55 15.01
C ALA A 371 -10.41 15.47 13.78
N ARG A 372 -10.97 16.63 13.34
CA ARG A 372 -11.78 16.70 12.12
C ARG A 372 -10.97 16.34 10.87
N ILE A 373 -9.72 16.81 10.74
CA ILE A 373 -8.84 16.50 9.61
C ILE A 373 -8.57 14.99 9.56
N PHE A 374 -8.22 14.36 10.68
CA PHE A 374 -8.03 12.92 10.77
C PHE A 374 -9.29 12.15 10.32
N ARG A 375 -10.47 12.56 10.80
CA ARG A 375 -11.75 11.92 10.42
C ARG A 375 -12.07 12.12 8.94
N LEU A 376 -11.86 13.29 8.37
CA LEU A 376 -12.08 13.56 6.95
C LEU A 376 -11.15 12.73 6.07
N HIS A 377 -9.89 12.57 6.45
CA HIS A 377 -8.94 11.68 5.76
C HIS A 377 -9.18 10.20 6.05
N GLY A 378 -10.15 9.83 6.90
CA GLY A 378 -10.47 8.45 7.23
C GLY A 378 -9.61 7.80 8.31
N PHE A 379 -8.76 8.55 8.99
CA PHE A 379 -7.83 8.06 10.00
C PHE A 379 -8.26 8.41 11.44
N GLY A 380 -9.54 8.67 11.67
CA GLY A 380 -10.07 8.92 13.02
C GLY A 380 -9.79 7.79 14.02
N PHE A 381 -9.66 6.55 13.52
CA PHE A 381 -9.34 5.38 14.34
C PHE A 381 -7.95 5.46 15.01
N LEU A 382 -7.00 6.18 14.42
CA LEU A 382 -5.68 6.39 15.04
C LEU A 382 -5.72 7.27 16.29
N LEU A 383 -6.80 8.00 16.51
CA LEU A 383 -6.97 8.88 17.68
C LEU A 383 -7.61 8.16 18.87
N CYS A 384 -8.11 6.93 18.65
CA CYS A 384 -8.80 6.12 19.67
C CYS A 384 -7.92 4.97 20.19
N SER A 385 -6.71 4.85 19.67
CA SER A 385 -5.73 3.80 20.01
C SER A 385 -4.84 4.24 21.17
#